data_7a851b91bc73044b1b0290c6dbfe7fec
#
_entry.id   7a851b91bc73044b1b0290c6dbfe7fec
#
_cell.length_a   1.000
_cell.length_b   1.000
_cell.length_c   1.000
_cell.angle_alpha   90.00
_cell.angle_beta   90.00
_cell.angle_gamma   90.00
#
_symmetry.space_group_name_H-M   'P 1'
#
loop_
_entity.id
_entity.type
_entity.pdbx_description
1 polymer ?
#
loop_
_entity_poly.entity_id
_entity_poly.type
_entity_poly.pdbx_seq_one_letter_code
_entity_poly.pdbx_strand_id
1 'polypeptide(L)'
;GKYPAISWEEALKRLQTELAPLASAKQKGGLVFLTEPLQGQRKTIVNKFAEAFGGSAVEFELFDRSVLVEANAQSFGVAAMPTVDLSQSNYVISFGADFLGTWNSPVAQSVGYGKMRQGRSGRRGKFVQVEARMSQTGANADEWIACPPGMEATLALSLAYVILGEKLLPANAAGASGSAIDGWWAGLADLAP
;
A
#
# COMPACT_ATOMS: atom_id res chain seq x y z
N GLY A 1 -30.06 11.04 -22.83
CA GLY A 1 -29.44 12.06 -23.67
C GLY A 1 -28.78 11.42 -24.88
N LYS A 2 -28.65 12.19 -25.98
CA LYS A 2 -27.88 11.74 -27.15
C LYS A 2 -26.46 12.31 -27.02
N TYR A 3 -25.45 11.49 -27.25
CA TYR A 3 -24.04 11.87 -27.24
C TYR A 3 -23.48 11.81 -28.67
N PRO A 4 -23.66 12.86 -29.50
CA PRO A 4 -23.10 12.88 -30.83
C PRO A 4 -21.56 13.00 -30.76
N ALA A 5 -20.90 12.38 -31.73
CA ALA A 5 -19.46 12.58 -31.88
C ALA A 5 -19.15 14.02 -32.30
N ILE A 6 -18.11 14.59 -31.75
CA ILE A 6 -17.61 15.93 -32.08
C ILE A 6 -16.13 15.85 -32.48
N SER A 7 -15.65 16.83 -33.25
CA SER A 7 -14.23 16.92 -33.57
C SER A 7 -13.40 17.38 -32.36
N TRP A 8 -12.10 17.10 -32.39
CA TRP A 8 -11.18 17.63 -31.35
C TRP A 8 -11.15 19.16 -31.33
N GLU A 9 -11.22 19.80 -32.49
CA GLU A 9 -11.26 21.26 -32.59
C GLU A 9 -12.50 21.84 -31.88
N GLU A 10 -13.65 21.25 -32.13
CA GLU A 10 -14.90 21.65 -31.45
C GLU A 10 -14.85 21.38 -29.96
N ALA A 11 -14.31 20.24 -29.53
CA ALA A 11 -14.16 19.91 -28.12
C ALA A 11 -13.26 20.91 -27.39
N LEU A 12 -12.11 21.25 -27.97
CA LEU A 12 -11.19 22.23 -27.40
C LEU A 12 -11.80 23.64 -27.35
N LYS A 13 -12.53 24.03 -28.39
CA LYS A 13 -13.22 25.32 -28.41
C LYS A 13 -14.30 25.42 -27.32
N ARG A 14 -15.07 24.36 -27.11
CA ARG A 14 -16.05 24.28 -26.01
C ARG A 14 -15.37 24.39 -24.66
N LEU A 15 -14.30 23.61 -24.46
CA LEU A 15 -13.53 23.64 -23.22
C LEU A 15 -12.97 25.02 -22.93
N GLN A 16 -12.41 25.71 -23.92
CA GLN A 16 -11.94 27.09 -23.78
C GLN A 16 -13.05 28.04 -23.38
N THR A 17 -14.21 27.90 -23.98
CA THR A 17 -15.37 28.75 -23.69
C THR A 17 -15.85 28.60 -22.26
N GLU A 18 -15.89 27.36 -21.75
CA GLU A 18 -16.31 27.06 -20.39
C GLU A 18 -15.26 27.47 -19.34
N LEU A 19 -13.97 27.33 -19.65
CA LEU A 19 -12.89 27.65 -18.71
C LEU A 19 -12.51 29.13 -18.67
N ALA A 20 -12.78 29.91 -19.74
CA ALA A 20 -12.41 31.32 -19.79
C ALA A 20 -13.01 32.18 -18.64
N PRO A 21 -14.29 32.01 -18.24
CA PRO A 21 -14.84 32.74 -17.10
C PRO A 21 -14.12 32.39 -15.78
N LEU A 22 -13.72 31.11 -15.58
CA LEU A 22 -13.05 30.67 -14.37
C LEU A 22 -11.64 31.28 -14.26
N ALA A 23 -10.93 31.37 -15.37
CA ALA A 23 -9.60 31.99 -15.42
C ALA A 23 -9.67 33.49 -15.06
N SER A 24 -10.72 34.19 -15.54
CA SER A 24 -10.91 35.62 -15.33
C SER A 24 -11.37 35.94 -13.90
N ALA A 25 -12.22 35.10 -13.33
CA ALA A 25 -12.84 35.34 -12.03
C ALA A 25 -11.91 35.08 -10.84
N LYS A 26 -10.79 34.36 -11.04
CA LYS A 26 -9.90 33.85 -9.95
C LYS A 26 -10.67 33.21 -8.80
N GLN A 27 -11.84 32.65 -9.10
CA GLN A 27 -12.68 32.00 -8.10
C GLN A 27 -12.03 30.66 -7.67
N LYS A 28 -11.65 30.60 -6.40
CA LYS A 28 -11.16 29.33 -5.83
C LYS A 28 -12.29 28.30 -5.87
N GLY A 29 -11.96 27.11 -6.39
CA GLY A 29 -12.89 25.96 -6.40
C GLY A 29 -13.83 25.90 -7.63
N GLY A 30 -13.67 26.77 -8.62
CA GLY A 30 -14.49 26.71 -9.85
C GLY A 30 -14.16 25.51 -10.76
N LEU A 31 -12.98 24.92 -10.64
CA LEU A 31 -12.54 23.75 -11.41
C LEU A 31 -12.08 22.66 -10.46
N VAL A 32 -12.65 21.48 -10.59
CA VAL A 32 -12.21 20.28 -9.85
C VAL A 32 -11.98 19.15 -10.83
N PHE A 33 -10.78 18.57 -10.78
CA PHE A 33 -10.52 17.29 -11.43
C PHE A 33 -10.80 16.17 -10.44
N LEU A 34 -11.69 15.25 -10.81
CA LEU A 34 -11.88 13.99 -10.11
C LEU A 34 -11.17 12.91 -10.92
N THR A 35 -10.14 12.31 -10.35
CA THR A 35 -9.28 11.35 -11.05
C THR A 35 -9.06 10.11 -10.21
N GLU A 36 -8.68 9.01 -10.84
CA GLU A 36 -7.94 7.94 -10.16
C GLU A 36 -6.58 8.48 -9.67
N PRO A 37 -5.88 7.77 -8.77
CA PRO A 37 -4.55 8.19 -8.33
C PRO A 37 -3.59 8.35 -9.50
N LEU A 38 -3.14 9.58 -9.72
CA LEU A 38 -2.23 9.94 -10.80
C LEU A 38 -0.78 9.89 -10.31
N GLN A 39 0.13 9.49 -11.19
CA GLN A 39 1.57 9.44 -10.91
C GLN A 39 2.38 10.18 -11.98
N GLY A 40 3.57 10.60 -11.59
CA GLY A 40 4.55 11.20 -12.50
C GLY A 40 4.06 12.47 -13.19
N GLN A 41 4.37 12.60 -14.47
CA GLN A 41 4.05 13.79 -15.25
C GLN A 41 2.54 14.07 -15.37
N ARG A 42 1.71 13.03 -15.43
CA ARG A 42 0.24 13.20 -15.49
C ARG A 42 -0.28 13.96 -14.27
N LYS A 43 0.18 13.57 -13.07
CA LYS A 43 -0.18 14.27 -11.82
C LYS A 43 0.28 15.72 -11.86
N THR A 44 1.51 15.96 -12.28
CA THR A 44 2.07 17.32 -12.39
C THR A 44 1.28 18.19 -13.35
N ILE A 45 0.90 17.68 -14.50
CA ILE A 45 0.13 18.43 -15.51
C ILE A 45 -1.27 18.76 -14.98
N VAL A 46 -1.97 17.78 -14.41
CA VAL A 46 -3.33 17.98 -13.87
C VAL A 46 -3.32 19.01 -12.74
N ASN A 47 -2.38 18.90 -11.80
CA ASN A 47 -2.26 19.85 -10.70
C ASN A 47 -1.96 21.26 -11.18
N LYS A 48 -0.97 21.44 -12.06
CA LYS A 48 -0.63 22.76 -12.63
C LYS A 48 -1.80 23.36 -13.40
N PHE A 49 -2.53 22.54 -14.14
CA PHE A 49 -3.72 23.02 -14.87
C PHE A 49 -4.81 23.46 -13.90
N ALA A 50 -5.13 22.66 -12.88
CA ALA A 50 -6.10 23.02 -11.87
C ALA A 50 -5.71 24.31 -11.15
N GLU A 51 -4.48 24.45 -10.70
CA GLU A 51 -3.93 25.63 -10.04
C GLU A 51 -4.04 26.90 -10.88
N ALA A 52 -3.80 26.81 -12.20
CA ALA A 52 -3.91 27.92 -13.12
C ALA A 52 -5.32 28.53 -13.16
N PHE A 53 -6.35 27.74 -12.85
CA PHE A 53 -7.74 28.17 -12.77
C PHE A 53 -8.25 28.35 -11.32
N GLY A 54 -7.35 28.35 -10.32
CA GLY A 54 -7.74 28.42 -8.91
C GLY A 54 -8.50 27.19 -8.41
N GLY A 55 -8.40 26.07 -9.14
CA GLY A 55 -9.07 24.81 -8.87
C GLY A 55 -8.22 23.81 -8.09
N SER A 56 -8.69 22.58 -8.01
CA SER A 56 -8.02 21.48 -7.32
C SER A 56 -8.18 20.16 -8.08
N ALA A 57 -7.29 19.21 -7.78
CA ALA A 57 -7.43 17.82 -8.18
C ALA A 57 -7.75 16.98 -6.94
N VAL A 58 -8.80 16.16 -7.04
CA VAL A 58 -9.24 15.22 -6.02
C VAL A 58 -9.03 13.81 -6.57
N GLU A 59 -8.24 13.03 -5.88
CA GLU A 59 -8.02 11.63 -6.24
C GLU A 59 -9.05 10.76 -5.50
N PHE A 60 -9.68 9.86 -6.22
CA PHE A 60 -10.58 8.85 -5.68
C PHE A 60 -10.00 7.47 -5.96
N GLU A 61 -9.85 6.68 -4.94
CA GLU A 61 -9.35 5.31 -5.02
C GLU A 61 -10.37 4.37 -4.37
N LEU A 62 -10.84 3.39 -5.15
CA LEU A 62 -11.83 2.41 -4.65
C LEU A 62 -11.22 1.47 -3.60
N PHE A 63 -9.96 1.09 -3.80
CA PHE A 63 -9.18 0.30 -2.86
C PHE A 63 -8.11 1.20 -2.25
N ASP A 64 -8.47 1.82 -1.14
CA ASP A 64 -7.66 2.83 -0.49
C ASP A 64 -6.33 2.27 0.04
N ARG A 65 -5.24 2.87 -0.39
CA ARG A 65 -3.87 2.59 0.08
C ARG A 65 -3.40 3.56 1.15
N SER A 66 -4.24 4.50 1.56
CA SER A 66 -3.89 5.53 2.54
C SER A 66 -3.47 4.93 3.88
N VAL A 67 -4.10 3.84 4.31
CA VAL A 67 -3.75 3.13 5.55
C VAL A 67 -2.30 2.66 5.54
N LEU A 68 -1.83 2.09 4.41
CA LEU A 68 -0.46 1.62 4.30
C LEU A 68 0.55 2.78 4.22
N VAL A 69 0.18 3.86 3.52
CA VAL A 69 0.98 5.10 3.45
C VAL A 69 1.09 5.74 4.82
N GLU A 70 -0.01 5.82 5.57
CA GLU A 70 -0.04 6.36 6.93
C GLU A 70 0.77 5.48 7.90
N ALA A 71 0.61 4.16 7.84
CA ALA A 71 1.41 3.25 8.65
C ALA A 71 2.91 3.39 8.37
N ASN A 72 3.29 3.58 7.10
CA ASN A 72 4.67 3.82 6.71
C ASN A 72 5.17 5.18 7.21
N ALA A 73 4.32 6.21 7.18
CA ALA A 73 4.65 7.53 7.74
C ALA A 73 4.88 7.47 9.25
N GLN A 74 4.02 6.78 9.99
CA GLN A 74 4.14 6.63 11.44
C GLN A 74 5.34 5.77 11.84
N SER A 75 5.64 4.70 11.09
CA SER A 75 6.71 3.78 11.44
C SER A 75 8.10 4.27 11.00
N PHE A 76 8.19 4.96 9.86
CA PHE A 76 9.46 5.30 9.22
C PHE A 76 9.60 6.79 8.90
N GLY A 77 8.60 7.61 9.18
CA GLY A 77 8.61 9.04 8.85
C GLY A 77 8.44 9.35 7.35
N VAL A 78 8.03 8.38 6.53
CA VAL A 78 7.92 8.52 5.07
C VAL A 78 6.50 8.25 4.61
N ALA A 79 5.77 9.30 4.23
CA ALA A 79 4.41 9.21 3.70
C ALA A 79 4.40 8.76 2.22
N ALA A 80 4.79 7.52 1.97
CA ALA A 80 4.83 6.93 0.64
C ALA A 80 4.49 5.43 0.70
N MET A 81 4.10 4.87 -0.44
CA MET A 81 3.93 3.42 -0.54
C MET A 81 5.28 2.71 -0.36
N PRO A 82 5.39 1.72 0.54
CA PRO A 82 6.63 1.00 0.72
C PRO A 82 6.92 0.08 -0.47
N THR A 83 8.20 -0.07 -0.78
CA THR A 83 8.67 -1.12 -1.69
C THR A 83 9.20 -2.29 -0.87
N VAL A 84 8.66 -3.48 -1.10
CA VAL A 84 9.06 -4.68 -0.38
C VAL A 84 9.95 -5.53 -1.29
N ASP A 85 11.19 -5.76 -0.88
CA ASP A 85 12.11 -6.67 -1.57
C ASP A 85 12.16 -8.03 -0.84
N LEU A 86 11.50 -9.02 -1.43
CA LEU A 86 11.47 -10.38 -0.92
C LEU A 86 12.73 -11.19 -1.26
N SER A 87 13.57 -10.72 -2.19
CA SER A 87 14.67 -11.51 -2.78
C SER A 87 15.73 -11.96 -1.77
N GLN A 88 15.90 -11.21 -0.67
CA GLN A 88 16.88 -11.49 0.37
C GLN A 88 16.28 -12.19 1.60
N SER A 89 14.96 -12.40 1.62
CA SER A 89 14.26 -12.97 2.77
C SER A 89 14.53 -14.47 2.88
N ASN A 90 14.69 -14.94 4.12
CA ASN A 90 14.77 -16.38 4.43
C ASN A 90 13.42 -16.91 4.94
N TYR A 91 12.61 -16.02 5.50
CA TYR A 91 11.29 -16.31 6.03
C TYR A 91 10.39 -15.12 5.75
N VAL A 92 9.22 -15.38 5.22
CA VAL A 92 8.16 -14.40 4.97
C VAL A 92 6.88 -14.91 5.61
N ILE A 93 6.27 -14.07 6.43
CA ILE A 93 4.88 -14.22 6.86
C ILE A 93 4.08 -13.05 6.31
N SER A 94 2.98 -13.34 5.63
CA SER A 94 2.11 -12.34 5.02
C SER A 94 0.72 -12.43 5.62
N PHE A 95 0.16 -11.29 5.98
CA PHE A 95 -1.17 -11.15 6.56
C PHE A 95 -2.08 -10.49 5.53
N GLY A 96 -2.86 -11.30 4.81
CA GLY A 96 -3.87 -10.85 3.85
C GLY A 96 -3.36 -10.22 2.55
N ALA A 97 -2.04 -10.04 2.38
CA ALA A 97 -1.50 -9.41 1.18
C ALA A 97 -1.38 -10.42 0.03
N ASP A 98 -2.23 -10.29 -0.98
CA ASP A 98 -2.18 -11.10 -2.21
C ASP A 98 -1.10 -10.58 -3.18
N PHE A 99 0.17 -10.61 -2.74
CA PHE A 99 1.28 -9.98 -3.44
C PHE A 99 1.72 -10.68 -4.74
N LEU A 100 1.36 -11.94 -4.94
CA LEU A 100 1.55 -12.64 -6.22
C LEU A 100 0.36 -12.45 -7.17
N GLY A 101 -0.76 -11.91 -6.68
CA GLY A 101 -1.99 -11.71 -7.44
C GLY A 101 -2.25 -10.24 -7.75
N THR A 102 -2.85 -9.52 -6.81
CA THR A 102 -3.43 -8.19 -7.07
C THR A 102 -2.88 -7.08 -6.20
N TRP A 103 -2.13 -7.38 -5.15
CA TRP A 103 -1.69 -6.38 -4.20
C TRP A 103 -0.40 -5.67 -4.65
N ASN A 104 -0.44 -4.33 -4.64
CA ASN A 104 0.66 -3.39 -4.90
C ASN A 104 1.35 -3.60 -6.26
N SER A 105 2.49 -4.28 -6.32
CA SER A 105 3.27 -4.49 -7.55
C SER A 105 3.57 -5.99 -7.75
N PRO A 106 2.60 -6.78 -8.21
CA PRO A 106 2.72 -8.23 -8.26
C PRO A 106 3.87 -8.72 -9.13
N VAL A 107 4.19 -8.00 -10.21
CA VAL A 107 5.31 -8.37 -11.10
C VAL A 107 6.66 -8.26 -10.37
N ALA A 108 6.92 -7.12 -9.72
CA ALA A 108 8.16 -6.92 -8.97
C ALA A 108 8.27 -7.90 -7.79
N GLN A 109 7.15 -8.13 -7.09
CA GLN A 109 7.09 -9.05 -5.97
C GLN A 109 7.27 -10.51 -6.39
N SER A 110 6.71 -10.93 -7.54
CA SER A 110 6.92 -12.26 -8.10
C SER A 110 8.39 -12.50 -8.45
N VAL A 111 9.10 -11.50 -8.97
CA VAL A 111 10.55 -11.59 -9.23
C VAL A 111 11.31 -11.78 -7.92
N GLY A 112 11.02 -10.98 -6.88
CA GLY A 112 11.62 -11.11 -5.55
C GLY A 112 11.32 -12.45 -4.91
N TYR A 113 10.06 -12.88 -4.95
CA TYR A 113 9.60 -14.17 -4.47
C TYR A 113 10.31 -15.33 -5.18
N GLY A 114 10.40 -15.30 -6.53
CA GLY A 114 11.11 -16.31 -7.29
C GLY A 114 12.57 -16.46 -6.86
N LYS A 115 13.28 -15.36 -6.62
CA LYS A 115 14.66 -15.36 -6.12
C LYS A 115 14.75 -15.96 -4.70
N MET A 116 13.82 -15.62 -3.81
CA MET A 116 13.74 -16.19 -2.47
C MET A 116 13.53 -17.71 -2.52
N ARG A 117 12.68 -18.19 -3.45
CA ARG A 117 12.28 -19.60 -3.58
C ARG A 117 13.27 -20.46 -4.36
N GLN A 118 14.11 -19.89 -5.22
CA GLN A 118 15.13 -20.63 -5.97
C GLN A 118 16.10 -21.37 -5.05
N GLY A 119 16.27 -20.89 -3.84
CA GLY A 119 17.23 -21.45 -2.89
C GLY A 119 18.66 -21.06 -3.24
N ARG A 120 19.42 -20.84 -2.20
CA ARG A 120 20.89 -20.88 -2.24
C ARG A 120 21.27 -22.25 -1.69
N SER A 121 22.44 -22.76 -1.99
CA SER A 121 22.88 -24.07 -1.52
C SER A 121 22.49 -24.34 -0.06
N GLY A 122 21.57 -25.30 0.15
CA GLY A 122 21.02 -25.64 1.47
C GLY A 122 19.96 -24.67 2.05
N ARG A 123 19.49 -23.64 1.34
CA ARG A 123 18.55 -22.64 1.88
C ARG A 123 17.50 -22.22 0.86
N ARG A 124 16.28 -22.71 1.02
CA ARG A 124 15.10 -22.18 0.35
C ARG A 124 14.31 -21.32 1.36
N GLY A 125 13.94 -20.09 1.00
CA GLY A 125 13.12 -19.25 1.87
C GLY A 125 11.77 -19.91 2.18
N LYS A 126 11.33 -19.86 3.44
CA LYS A 126 10.01 -20.32 3.88
C LYS A 126 8.99 -19.20 3.72
N PHE A 127 7.78 -19.55 3.30
CA PHE A 127 6.69 -18.61 3.13
C PHE A 127 5.41 -19.10 3.81
N VAL A 128 4.84 -18.29 4.67
CA VAL A 128 3.57 -18.51 5.36
C VAL A 128 2.58 -17.43 4.97
N GLN A 129 1.39 -17.82 4.56
CA GLN A 129 0.28 -16.90 4.25
C GLN A 129 -0.84 -17.06 5.27
N VAL A 130 -1.23 -15.96 5.89
CA VAL A 130 -2.36 -15.84 6.83
C VAL A 130 -3.45 -15.05 6.15
N GLU A 131 -4.60 -15.66 5.91
CA GLU A 131 -5.74 -14.99 5.25
C GLU A 131 -7.05 -15.74 5.47
N ALA A 132 -8.17 -15.06 5.25
CA ALA A 132 -9.49 -15.65 5.42
C ALA A 132 -9.91 -16.58 4.26
N ARG A 133 -9.41 -16.31 3.07
CA ARG A 133 -9.69 -17.07 1.84
C ARG A 133 -8.40 -17.29 1.08
N MET A 134 -8.13 -18.54 0.74
CA MET A 134 -6.93 -18.89 -0.02
C MET A 134 -6.88 -18.11 -1.34
N SER A 135 -5.92 -17.20 -1.43
CA SER A 135 -5.59 -16.43 -2.62
C SER A 135 -4.61 -17.20 -3.51
N GLN A 136 -4.27 -16.62 -4.68
CA GLN A 136 -3.18 -17.13 -5.50
C GLN A 136 -1.85 -17.13 -4.71
N THR A 137 -1.63 -16.12 -3.88
CA THR A 137 -0.47 -16.03 -2.99
C THR A 137 -0.48 -17.16 -1.96
N GLY A 138 -1.62 -17.41 -1.31
CA GLY A 138 -1.79 -18.50 -0.35
C GLY A 138 -1.58 -19.88 -0.95
N ALA A 139 -2.04 -20.09 -2.18
CA ALA A 139 -1.83 -21.36 -2.89
C ALA A 139 -0.35 -21.68 -3.20
N ASN A 140 0.52 -20.67 -3.15
CA ASN A 140 1.97 -20.80 -3.32
C ASN A 140 2.75 -20.81 -2.01
N ALA A 141 2.08 -20.73 -0.86
CA ALA A 141 2.72 -20.75 0.46
C ALA A 141 3.20 -22.19 0.82
N ASP A 142 4.23 -22.28 1.66
CA ASP A 142 4.61 -23.54 2.30
C ASP A 142 3.60 -23.90 3.39
N GLU A 143 3.00 -22.90 4.00
CA GLU A 143 1.99 -23.05 5.03
C GLU A 143 0.93 -21.96 4.87
N TRP A 144 -0.32 -22.39 4.81
CA TRP A 144 -1.47 -21.51 4.76
C TRP A 144 -2.25 -21.61 6.07
N ILE A 145 -2.49 -20.46 6.70
CA ILE A 145 -3.19 -20.35 7.96
C ILE A 145 -4.50 -19.62 7.73
N ALA A 146 -5.61 -20.31 7.98
CA ALA A 146 -6.92 -19.69 7.94
C ALA A 146 -7.08 -18.70 9.11
N CYS A 147 -7.45 -17.47 8.80
CA CYS A 147 -7.68 -16.43 9.77
C CYS A 147 -9.03 -15.76 9.48
N PRO A 148 -9.94 -15.62 10.46
CA PRO A 148 -11.19 -14.88 10.23
C PRO A 148 -10.92 -13.46 9.73
N PRO A 149 -11.75 -12.90 8.83
CA PRO A 149 -11.57 -11.55 8.32
C PRO A 149 -11.49 -10.52 9.46
N GLY A 150 -10.47 -9.65 9.40
CA GLY A 150 -10.25 -8.61 10.41
C GLY A 150 -9.46 -9.05 11.65
N MET A 151 -9.09 -10.33 11.75
CA MET A 151 -8.28 -10.86 12.86
C MET A 151 -6.79 -10.91 12.55
N GLU A 152 -6.38 -10.53 11.35
CA GLU A 152 -4.98 -10.59 10.90
C GLU A 152 -4.06 -9.73 11.79
N ALA A 153 -4.52 -8.53 12.15
CA ALA A 153 -3.76 -7.64 13.03
C ALA A 153 -3.65 -8.23 14.46
N THR A 154 -4.72 -8.81 14.98
CA THR A 154 -4.73 -9.47 16.30
C THR A 154 -3.74 -10.62 16.32
N LEU A 155 -3.73 -11.47 15.30
CA LEU A 155 -2.77 -12.56 15.20
C LEU A 155 -1.32 -12.05 15.10
N ALA A 156 -1.07 -11.02 14.30
CA ALA A 156 0.26 -10.41 14.18
C ALA A 156 0.76 -9.88 15.54
N LEU A 157 -0.12 -9.20 16.29
CA LEU A 157 0.21 -8.67 17.61
C LEU A 157 0.36 -9.80 18.65
N SER A 158 -0.42 -10.87 18.56
CA SER A 158 -0.25 -12.07 19.42
C SER A 158 1.11 -12.74 19.19
N LEU A 159 1.57 -12.80 17.93
CA LEU A 159 2.93 -13.29 17.63
C LEU A 159 3.99 -12.36 18.24
N ALA A 160 3.81 -11.05 18.14
CA ALA A 160 4.71 -10.07 18.78
C ALA A 160 4.73 -10.27 20.30
N TYR A 161 3.57 -10.51 20.92
CA TYR A 161 3.47 -10.83 22.34
C TYR A 161 4.34 -12.04 22.74
N VAL A 162 4.24 -13.14 22.01
CA VAL A 162 5.03 -14.34 22.28
C VAL A 162 6.53 -14.08 22.07
N ILE A 163 6.90 -13.42 20.96
CA ILE A 163 8.30 -13.10 20.64
C ILE A 163 8.95 -12.29 21.75
N LEU A 164 8.25 -11.28 22.28
CA LEU A 164 8.75 -10.43 23.35
C LEU A 164 8.75 -11.16 24.69
N GLY A 165 7.71 -11.91 25.00
CA GLY A 165 7.57 -12.63 26.26
C GLY A 165 8.60 -13.74 26.44
N GLU A 166 8.87 -14.48 25.39
CA GLU A 166 9.84 -15.55 25.38
C GLU A 166 11.27 -15.08 25.04
N LYS A 167 11.44 -13.75 24.84
CA LYS A 167 12.75 -13.14 24.52
C LYS A 167 13.42 -13.76 23.29
N LEU A 168 12.63 -14.03 22.26
CA LEU A 168 13.09 -14.69 21.03
C LEU A 168 13.86 -13.76 20.09
N LEU A 169 13.95 -12.46 20.40
CA LEU A 169 14.73 -11.50 19.61
C LEU A 169 16.23 -11.77 19.83
N PRO A 170 17.01 -11.92 18.75
CA PRO A 170 18.46 -12.00 18.88
C PRO A 170 19.02 -10.67 19.42
N ALA A 171 20.05 -10.74 20.24
CA ALA A 171 20.63 -9.56 20.92
C ALA A 171 21.11 -8.45 19.97
N ASN A 172 21.38 -8.78 18.71
CA ASN A 172 21.78 -7.84 17.66
C ASN A 172 20.64 -7.45 16.72
N ALA A 173 19.40 -7.82 17.01
CA ALA A 173 18.26 -7.39 16.21
C ALA A 173 18.07 -5.86 16.33
N ALA A 174 17.83 -5.19 15.21
CA ALA A 174 17.49 -3.77 15.24
C ALA A 174 16.23 -3.59 16.11
N GLY A 175 16.32 -2.72 17.11
CA GLY A 175 15.25 -2.50 18.07
C GLY A 175 15.13 -3.56 19.17
N ALA A 176 16.05 -4.53 19.28
CA ALA A 176 16.04 -5.54 20.36
C ALA A 176 16.30 -4.96 21.75
N SER A 177 16.83 -3.75 21.83
CA SER A 177 17.06 -3.01 23.07
C SER A 177 16.72 -1.54 22.89
N GLY A 178 16.03 -0.96 23.85
CA GLY A 178 15.74 0.45 23.90
C GLY A 178 14.26 0.76 24.15
N SER A 179 13.99 2.02 24.48
CA SER A 179 12.67 2.53 24.88
C SER A 179 11.58 2.35 23.82
N ALA A 180 11.92 2.12 22.56
CA ALA A 180 10.95 1.88 21.50
C ALA A 180 10.18 0.56 21.65
N ILE A 181 10.77 -0.42 22.38
CA ILE A 181 10.13 -1.74 22.64
C ILE A 181 9.72 -1.85 24.11
N ASP A 182 10.37 -1.07 24.99
CA ASP A 182 10.04 -1.02 26.41
C ASP A 182 8.60 -0.55 26.56
N GLY A 183 7.77 -1.41 27.15
CA GLY A 183 6.34 -1.14 27.34
C GLY A 183 5.41 -1.76 26.29
N TRP A 184 5.88 -2.22 25.16
CA TRP A 184 5.03 -2.95 24.19
C TRP A 184 4.40 -4.20 24.81
N TRP A 185 5.16 -4.88 25.65
CA TRP A 185 4.68 -6.06 26.37
C TRP A 185 3.41 -5.78 27.17
N ALA A 186 3.38 -4.69 27.94
CA ALA A 186 2.22 -4.30 28.71
C ALA A 186 1.02 -3.96 27.82
N GLY A 187 1.27 -3.28 26.68
CA GLY A 187 0.21 -2.94 25.71
C GLY A 187 -0.32 -4.13 24.90
N LEU A 188 0.39 -5.25 24.90
CA LEU A 188 -0.01 -6.47 24.19
C LEU A 188 -0.60 -7.54 25.12
N ALA A 189 -0.68 -7.31 26.43
CA ALA A 189 -1.13 -8.31 27.41
C ALA A 189 -2.53 -8.87 27.10
N ASP A 190 -3.43 -8.02 26.60
CA ASP A 190 -4.80 -8.42 26.22
C ASP A 190 -4.86 -9.23 24.90
N LEU A 191 -3.73 -9.37 24.21
CA LEU A 191 -3.59 -10.09 22.94
C LEU A 191 -2.84 -11.41 23.10
N ALA A 192 -2.65 -11.85 24.34
CA ALA A 192 -2.10 -13.17 24.63
C ALA A 192 -2.96 -14.25 23.94
N PRO A 193 -2.35 -15.28 23.30
CA PRO A 193 -3.06 -16.34 22.62
C PRO A 193 -3.87 -17.20 23.57
#